data_41b34d1f61fad4d664e45b5aa02ab9f8
#
_entry.id   41b34d1f61fad4d664e45b5aa02ab9f8
#
_cell.length_a   1.000
_cell.length_b   1.000
_cell.length_c   1.000
_cell.angle_alpha   90.00
_cell.angle_beta   90.00
_cell.angle_gamma   90.00
#
_symmetry.space_group_name_H-M   'P 1'
#
loop_
_entity.id
_entity.type
_entity.pdbx_description
1 polymer ?
#
loop_
_entity_poly.entity_id
_entity_poly.type
_entity_poly.pdbx_seq_one_letter_code
_entity_poly.pdbx_strand_id
1 'polypeptide(L)'
;MIVPYVPKIQAEAMSFRSDHPRVVVPFAGRRPAAITPVEQISDQPALRPVLIVLHQETSTPGRIGNALRALGYPLDIRRPRFGDALPETLDAHAGAVIFGGPMSANDPDDYVRREIDWIAVPLREQRPFLGICLGAQMLARQLGARVAPHPQGRVEVGYYPVRPTEAGRALCPDWPARVYHWHGEGFQLPDGADLLATGDDFPVQAFRFGNAFGLQFHPDVTYAMMHRWTTRGCARMDSPGAQPGHLHFAERAVHDAAERAWLKHFVDGWITRVPRAVMLQAAE
;
A
#
# COMPACT_ATOMS: atom_id res chain seq x y z
N MET A 1 33.13 -40.93 13.25
CA MET A 1 32.21 -40.55 14.33
C MET A 1 32.92 -39.55 15.22
N ILE A 2 32.63 -38.23 15.03
CA ILE A 2 33.18 -37.18 15.90
C ILE A 2 31.95 -36.44 16.44
N VAL A 3 31.76 -36.53 17.77
CA VAL A 3 30.68 -35.88 18.49
C VAL A 3 31.15 -34.46 18.84
N PRO A 4 30.40 -33.41 18.60
CA PRO A 4 30.78 -32.07 19.01
C PRO A 4 30.50 -31.86 20.50
N TYR A 5 31.48 -31.30 21.17
CA TYR A 5 31.50 -30.90 22.58
C TYR A 5 30.63 -29.64 22.78
N VAL A 6 29.66 -29.67 23.70
CA VAL A 6 28.86 -28.51 24.13
C VAL A 6 29.33 -28.12 25.56
N PRO A 7 29.84 -26.90 25.79
CA PRO A 7 30.17 -26.45 27.11
C PRO A 7 28.92 -26.09 27.94
N LYS A 8 28.80 -26.65 29.14
CA LYS A 8 27.85 -26.25 30.17
C LYS A 8 28.27 -24.91 30.77
N ILE A 9 27.43 -23.88 30.56
CA ILE A 9 27.54 -22.62 31.31
C ILE A 9 26.76 -22.79 32.61
N GLN A 10 27.47 -22.77 33.75
CA GLN A 10 26.88 -22.68 35.07
C GLN A 10 26.42 -21.24 35.31
N ALA A 11 25.13 -21.06 35.60
CA ALA A 11 24.57 -19.79 36.04
C ALA A 11 24.81 -19.66 37.58
N GLU A 12 25.74 -18.82 37.96
CA GLU A 12 25.86 -18.37 39.37
C GLU A 12 24.82 -17.25 39.59
N ALA A 13 23.89 -17.51 40.51
CA ALA A 13 22.91 -16.55 40.97
C ALA A 13 23.59 -15.58 41.97
N MET A 14 23.88 -14.37 41.51
CA MET A 14 24.27 -13.27 42.41
C MET A 14 23.02 -12.68 43.07
N SER A 15 22.92 -12.98 44.39
CA SER A 15 21.93 -12.37 45.28
C SER A 15 22.42 -10.96 45.69
N PHE A 16 21.78 -9.94 45.13
CA PHE A 16 21.92 -8.57 45.61
C PHE A 16 20.94 -8.30 46.77
N ARG A 17 21.45 -8.23 48.00
CA ARG A 17 20.73 -7.61 49.13
C ARG A 17 20.95 -6.10 49.06
N SER A 18 19.88 -5.34 48.84
CA SER A 18 19.88 -3.87 48.96
C SER A 18 19.29 -3.49 50.32
N ASP A 19 20.15 -3.18 51.28
CA ASP A 19 19.76 -2.51 52.52
C ASP A 19 19.71 -0.99 52.25
N HIS A 20 18.55 -0.50 51.87
CA HIS A 20 18.25 0.92 51.92
C HIS A 20 16.97 1.15 52.73
N PRO A 21 16.97 2.07 53.73
CA PRO A 21 15.78 2.38 54.49
C PRO A 21 14.72 3.02 53.62
N ARG A 22 13.51 2.44 53.63
CA ARG A 22 12.34 3.03 52.95
C ARG A 22 11.89 4.28 53.73
N VAL A 23 12.12 5.45 53.15
CA VAL A 23 11.49 6.67 53.60
C VAL A 23 10.03 6.66 53.15
N VAL A 24 9.11 6.44 54.08
CA VAL A 24 7.67 6.58 53.81
C VAL A 24 7.30 8.03 53.96
N VAL A 25 7.06 8.72 52.83
CA VAL A 25 6.48 10.08 52.82
C VAL A 25 4.94 9.93 52.82
N PRO A 26 4.22 10.48 53.83
CA PRO A 26 2.76 10.39 53.80
C PRO A 26 2.19 11.30 52.69
N PHE A 27 1.56 10.66 51.72
CA PHE A 27 0.84 11.35 50.63
C PHE A 27 -0.48 11.88 51.20
N ALA A 28 -0.56 13.19 51.47
CA ALA A 28 -1.79 13.83 51.87
C ALA A 28 -2.77 13.81 50.67
N GLY A 29 -3.82 13.00 50.77
CA GLY A 29 -4.80 12.74 49.75
C GLY A 29 -5.57 14.01 49.37
N ARG A 30 -5.30 14.53 48.16
CA ARG A 30 -6.31 15.29 47.41
C ARG A 30 -7.16 14.30 46.67
N ARG A 31 -8.46 14.24 46.95
CA ARG A 31 -9.44 13.51 46.14
C ARG A 31 -9.35 14.04 44.71
N PRO A 32 -9.18 13.18 43.69
CA PRO A 32 -9.28 13.62 42.31
C PRO A 32 -10.72 14.13 42.08
N ALA A 33 -10.83 15.34 41.53
CA ALA A 33 -12.09 15.86 41.04
C ALA A 33 -12.65 14.84 40.01
N ALA A 34 -13.95 14.56 40.12
CA ALA A 34 -14.63 13.69 39.17
C ALA A 34 -14.42 14.23 37.76
N ILE A 35 -13.69 13.49 36.94
CA ILE A 35 -13.59 13.76 35.51
C ILE A 35 -14.93 13.35 34.92
N THR A 36 -15.79 14.34 34.65
CA THR A 36 -16.99 14.11 33.84
C THR A 36 -16.49 13.67 32.44
N PRO A 37 -16.92 12.54 31.91
CA PRO A 37 -16.62 12.22 30.53
C PRO A 37 -17.26 13.28 29.64
N VAL A 38 -16.48 14.08 28.96
CA VAL A 38 -16.97 14.89 27.86
C VAL A 38 -17.18 13.92 26.71
N GLU A 39 -18.38 13.38 26.62
CA GLU A 39 -18.88 12.78 25.37
C GLU A 39 -18.98 13.91 24.34
N GLN A 40 -17.88 14.17 23.66
CA GLN A 40 -17.93 14.84 22.37
C GLN A 40 -18.41 13.80 21.35
N ILE A 41 -19.73 13.59 21.30
CA ILE A 41 -20.36 13.03 20.13
C ILE A 41 -20.16 14.07 19.04
N SER A 42 -19.14 13.84 18.18
CA SER A 42 -19.01 14.58 16.95
C SER A 42 -20.18 14.15 16.06
N ASP A 43 -21.11 15.05 15.83
CA ASP A 43 -22.30 14.89 14.98
C ASP A 43 -21.91 14.87 13.48
N GLN A 44 -20.70 14.46 13.17
CA GLN A 44 -20.24 14.27 11.79
C GLN A 44 -20.67 12.89 11.32
N PRO A 45 -21.38 12.78 10.20
CA PRO A 45 -21.75 11.50 9.65
C PRO A 45 -20.49 10.66 9.42
N ALA A 46 -20.52 9.40 9.89
CA ALA A 46 -19.40 8.47 9.72
C ALA A 46 -19.02 8.36 8.24
N LEU A 47 -17.73 8.49 7.93
CA LEU A 47 -17.23 8.34 6.57
C LEU A 47 -17.55 6.93 6.05
N ARG A 48 -17.96 6.84 4.78
CA ARG A 48 -18.14 5.55 4.11
C ARG A 48 -16.82 4.79 4.05
N PRO A 49 -16.81 3.46 4.22
CA PRO A 49 -15.59 2.67 4.15
C PRO A 49 -14.96 2.74 2.76
N VAL A 50 -13.64 2.49 2.70
CA VAL A 50 -12.94 2.22 1.46
C VAL A 50 -12.87 0.70 1.27
N LEU A 51 -13.30 0.21 0.09
CA LEU A 51 -13.16 -1.19 -0.29
C LEU A 51 -11.69 -1.52 -0.54
N ILE A 52 -11.20 -2.58 0.08
CA ILE A 52 -9.81 -3.05 0.00
C ILE A 52 -9.80 -4.48 -0.52
N VAL A 53 -9.22 -4.70 -1.69
CA VAL A 53 -9.08 -6.04 -2.27
C VAL A 53 -7.65 -6.55 -2.06
N LEU A 54 -7.54 -7.73 -1.43
CA LEU A 54 -6.28 -8.40 -1.10
C LEU A 54 -6.27 -9.84 -1.64
N HIS A 55 -5.12 -10.32 -2.10
CA HIS A 55 -4.99 -11.58 -2.84
C HIS A 55 -4.40 -12.76 -2.04
N GLN A 56 -3.88 -12.51 -0.83
CA GLN A 56 -3.31 -13.54 0.02
C GLN A 56 -3.87 -13.44 1.44
N GLU A 57 -3.95 -14.55 2.17
CA GLU A 57 -4.45 -14.58 3.55
C GLU A 57 -3.69 -13.63 4.48
N THR A 58 -2.37 -13.58 4.32
CA THR A 58 -1.46 -12.79 5.15
C THR A 58 -1.20 -11.37 4.63
N SER A 59 -1.81 -10.99 3.51
CA SER A 59 -1.69 -9.63 2.96
C SER A 59 -2.44 -8.63 3.82
N THR A 60 -1.88 -7.45 3.92
CA THR A 60 -2.46 -6.31 4.63
C THR A 60 -2.43 -5.07 3.72
N PRO A 61 -3.30 -4.08 3.94
CA PRO A 61 -3.30 -2.85 3.16
C PRO A 61 -2.13 -1.91 3.48
N GLY A 62 -1.19 -2.33 4.31
CA GLY A 62 0.06 -1.65 4.58
C GLY A 62 -0.11 -0.18 4.95
N ARG A 63 0.76 0.66 4.38
CA ARG A 63 0.76 2.12 4.62
C ARG A 63 -0.45 2.82 4.04
N ILE A 64 -0.97 2.37 2.89
CA ILE A 64 -2.19 2.93 2.30
C ILE A 64 -3.36 2.76 3.26
N GLY A 65 -3.55 1.55 3.82
CA GLY A 65 -4.59 1.31 4.81
C GLY A 65 -4.41 2.15 6.08
N ASN A 66 -3.16 2.35 6.53
CA ASN A 66 -2.87 3.21 7.68
C ASN A 66 -3.17 4.69 7.38
N ALA A 67 -2.85 5.18 6.18
CA ALA A 67 -3.16 6.54 5.76
C ALA A 67 -4.67 6.78 5.69
N LEU A 68 -5.44 5.85 5.11
CA LEU A 68 -6.90 5.91 5.06
C LEU A 68 -7.54 5.94 6.45
N ARG A 69 -7.07 5.08 7.38
CA ARG A 69 -7.55 5.11 8.78
C ARG A 69 -7.20 6.42 9.48
N ALA A 70 -6.02 6.97 9.23
CA ALA A 70 -5.61 8.26 9.79
C ALA A 70 -6.48 9.42 9.29
N LEU A 71 -7.07 9.29 8.09
CA LEU A 71 -8.07 10.21 7.53
C LEU A 71 -9.49 9.91 8.00
N GLY A 72 -9.70 8.90 8.86
CA GLY A 72 -11.00 8.53 9.42
C GLY A 72 -11.82 7.53 8.60
N TYR A 73 -11.29 6.99 7.49
CA TYR A 73 -12.01 6.02 6.67
C TYR A 73 -11.95 4.60 7.28
N PRO A 74 -13.11 3.96 7.56
CA PRO A 74 -13.17 2.52 7.80
C PRO A 74 -12.70 1.74 6.56
N LEU A 75 -12.22 0.52 6.75
CA LEU A 75 -11.78 -0.34 5.64
C LEU A 75 -12.69 -1.58 5.55
N ASP A 76 -13.31 -1.81 4.39
CA ASP A 76 -14.00 -3.05 4.04
C ASP A 76 -13.03 -3.94 3.26
N ILE A 77 -12.47 -4.95 3.93
CA ILE A 77 -11.44 -5.82 3.35
C ILE A 77 -12.10 -7.06 2.75
N ARG A 78 -11.85 -7.28 1.46
CA ARG A 78 -12.35 -8.42 0.68
C ARG A 78 -11.20 -9.20 0.04
N ARG A 79 -11.38 -10.50 -0.05
CA ARG A 79 -10.45 -11.45 -0.68
C ARG A 79 -11.19 -12.35 -1.67
N PRO A 80 -11.49 -11.88 -2.91
CA PRO A 80 -12.28 -12.63 -3.88
C PRO A 80 -11.66 -13.98 -4.24
N ARG A 81 -10.34 -14.10 -4.18
CA ARG A 81 -9.63 -15.36 -4.33
C ARG A 81 -10.11 -16.44 -3.34
N PHE A 82 -10.59 -16.03 -2.15
CA PHE A 82 -11.07 -16.93 -1.10
C PHE A 82 -12.60 -16.90 -0.94
N GLY A 83 -13.31 -16.35 -1.93
CA GLY A 83 -14.77 -16.41 -2.01
C GLY A 83 -15.50 -15.16 -1.57
N ASP A 84 -14.81 -14.09 -1.12
CA ASP A 84 -15.48 -12.83 -0.80
C ASP A 84 -16.06 -12.20 -2.06
N ALA A 85 -17.34 -11.80 -2.00
CA ALA A 85 -17.99 -11.12 -3.12
C ALA A 85 -17.54 -9.65 -3.22
N LEU A 86 -17.33 -9.16 -4.43
CA LEU A 86 -17.22 -7.73 -4.72
C LEU A 86 -18.63 -7.12 -4.83
N PRO A 87 -18.85 -5.88 -4.35
CA PRO A 87 -20.16 -5.25 -4.40
C PRO A 87 -20.54 -4.87 -5.85
N GLU A 88 -21.82 -4.88 -6.17
CA GLU A 88 -22.33 -4.49 -7.50
C GLU A 88 -22.19 -2.99 -7.78
N THR A 89 -22.17 -2.17 -6.72
CA THR A 89 -21.99 -0.72 -6.77
C THR A 89 -21.07 -0.26 -5.64
N LEU A 90 -20.48 0.93 -5.78
CA LEU A 90 -19.70 1.59 -4.71
C LEU A 90 -20.52 2.64 -3.94
N ASP A 91 -21.84 2.60 -3.98
CA ASP A 91 -22.68 3.57 -3.25
C ASP A 91 -22.44 3.58 -1.75
N ALA A 92 -22.15 2.41 -1.16
CA ALA A 92 -21.80 2.28 0.24
C ALA A 92 -20.32 2.57 0.56
N HIS A 93 -19.48 2.86 -0.45
CA HIS A 93 -18.03 3.03 -0.30
C HIS A 93 -17.59 4.44 -0.74
N ALA A 94 -16.54 4.95 -0.12
CA ALA A 94 -15.88 6.19 -0.52
C ALA A 94 -15.00 6.01 -1.76
N GLY A 95 -14.49 4.80 -1.98
CA GLY A 95 -13.63 4.42 -3.08
C GLY A 95 -13.17 2.98 -2.94
N ALA A 96 -12.28 2.51 -3.83
CA ALA A 96 -11.77 1.15 -3.81
C ALA A 96 -10.26 1.10 -4.10
N VAL A 97 -9.57 0.15 -3.48
CA VAL A 97 -8.16 -0.17 -3.74
C VAL A 97 -8.02 -1.65 -4.05
N ILE A 98 -7.42 -1.99 -5.20
CA ILE A 98 -6.95 -3.35 -5.50
C ILE A 98 -5.44 -3.37 -5.35
N PHE A 99 -4.95 -4.22 -4.44
CA PHE A 99 -3.53 -4.33 -4.12
C PHE A 99 -2.78 -5.29 -5.05
N GLY A 100 -1.46 -5.36 -4.83
CA GLY A 100 -0.59 -6.33 -5.47
C GLY A 100 -0.85 -7.77 -5.02
N GLY A 101 -0.33 -8.71 -5.80
CA GLY A 101 -0.40 -10.14 -5.55
C GLY A 101 0.66 -10.89 -6.36
N PRO A 102 0.90 -12.17 -6.05
CA PRO A 102 1.87 -12.99 -6.78
C PRO A 102 1.38 -13.50 -8.14
N MET A 103 0.12 -13.20 -8.51
CA MET A 103 -0.50 -13.61 -9.77
C MET A 103 -0.10 -12.67 -10.90
N SER A 104 -0.28 -13.14 -12.14
CA SER A 104 -0.33 -12.28 -13.31
C SER A 104 -1.76 -11.77 -13.56
N ALA A 105 -1.90 -10.54 -14.03
CA ALA A 105 -3.16 -10.07 -14.57
C ALA A 105 -3.59 -10.85 -15.83
N ASN A 106 -2.70 -11.68 -16.39
CA ASN A 106 -2.97 -12.56 -17.52
C ASN A 106 -3.36 -14.00 -17.12
N ASP A 107 -3.38 -14.31 -15.81
CA ASP A 107 -3.74 -15.64 -15.33
C ASP A 107 -5.20 -15.98 -15.70
N PRO A 108 -5.48 -17.25 -16.06
CA PRO A 108 -6.80 -17.69 -16.49
C PRO A 108 -7.80 -17.88 -15.32
N ASP A 109 -7.37 -17.65 -14.10
CA ASP A 109 -8.18 -17.84 -12.89
C ASP A 109 -9.45 -16.97 -12.91
N ASP A 110 -10.58 -17.57 -12.57
CA ASP A 110 -11.87 -16.90 -12.59
C ASP A 110 -11.95 -15.66 -11.69
N TYR A 111 -11.28 -15.71 -10.54
CA TYR A 111 -11.28 -14.53 -9.63
C TYR A 111 -10.48 -13.38 -10.21
N VAL A 112 -9.36 -13.62 -10.94
CA VAL A 112 -8.57 -12.59 -11.63
C VAL A 112 -9.44 -11.89 -12.68
N ARG A 113 -10.13 -12.68 -13.51
CA ARG A 113 -11.05 -12.16 -14.53
C ARG A 113 -12.18 -11.35 -13.90
N ARG A 114 -12.83 -11.88 -12.85
CA ARG A 114 -13.91 -11.16 -12.14
C ARG A 114 -13.43 -9.84 -11.52
N GLU A 115 -12.23 -9.79 -10.99
CA GLU A 115 -11.68 -8.54 -10.43
C GLU A 115 -11.39 -7.51 -11.53
N ILE A 116 -10.85 -7.94 -12.68
CA ILE A 116 -10.63 -7.06 -13.85
C ILE A 116 -11.98 -6.53 -14.34
N ASP A 117 -12.98 -7.39 -14.57
CA ASP A 117 -14.30 -6.99 -15.06
C ASP A 117 -15.01 -6.06 -14.06
N TRP A 118 -14.83 -6.31 -12.75
CA TRP A 118 -15.42 -5.49 -11.69
C TRP A 118 -14.89 -4.05 -11.67
N ILE A 119 -13.66 -3.79 -12.15
CA ILE A 119 -13.10 -2.43 -12.23
C ILE A 119 -13.99 -1.51 -13.07
N ALA A 120 -14.81 -2.05 -13.96
CA ALA A 120 -15.82 -1.27 -14.69
C ALA A 120 -16.81 -0.54 -13.76
N VAL A 121 -17.03 -1.06 -12.51
CA VAL A 121 -17.95 -0.43 -11.55
C VAL A 121 -17.44 0.94 -11.08
N PRO A 122 -16.23 1.06 -10.46
CA PRO A 122 -15.69 2.36 -10.08
C PRO A 122 -15.50 3.31 -11.26
N LEU A 123 -15.14 2.81 -12.44
CA LEU A 123 -14.97 3.62 -13.64
C LEU A 123 -16.30 4.24 -14.08
N ARG A 124 -17.36 3.44 -14.20
CA ARG A 124 -18.71 3.88 -14.58
C ARG A 124 -19.30 4.86 -13.56
N GLU A 125 -19.10 4.58 -12.26
CA GLU A 125 -19.63 5.39 -11.18
C GLU A 125 -18.74 6.60 -10.84
N GLN A 126 -17.63 6.78 -11.55
CA GLN A 126 -16.64 7.84 -11.33
C GLN A 126 -16.14 7.90 -9.87
N ARG A 127 -16.10 6.74 -9.20
CA ARG A 127 -15.61 6.64 -7.83
C ARG A 127 -14.08 6.60 -7.79
N PRO A 128 -13.45 7.10 -6.71
CA PRO A 128 -12.01 6.95 -6.52
C PRO A 128 -11.61 5.48 -6.58
N PHE A 129 -10.68 5.15 -7.48
CA PHE A 129 -10.10 3.81 -7.62
C PHE A 129 -8.58 3.91 -7.61
N LEU A 130 -7.93 2.99 -6.92
CA LEU A 130 -6.47 2.87 -6.87
C LEU A 130 -6.04 1.42 -7.09
N GLY A 131 -5.29 1.18 -8.15
CA GLY A 131 -4.62 -0.09 -8.41
C GLY A 131 -3.15 -0.02 -8.01
N ILE A 132 -2.67 -1.00 -7.25
CA ILE A 132 -1.27 -1.14 -6.83
C ILE A 132 -0.67 -2.40 -7.46
N CYS A 133 0.43 -2.30 -8.20
CA CYS A 133 1.13 -3.36 -8.88
C CYS A 133 0.18 -4.24 -9.71
N LEU A 134 -0.21 -5.43 -9.25
CA LEU A 134 -1.22 -6.25 -9.92
C LEU A 134 -2.54 -5.50 -10.14
N GLY A 135 -3.02 -4.72 -9.16
CA GLY A 135 -4.23 -3.92 -9.30
C GLY A 135 -4.10 -2.83 -10.37
N ALA A 136 -2.91 -2.25 -10.57
CA ALA A 136 -2.63 -1.32 -11.67
C ALA A 136 -2.61 -2.02 -13.02
N GLN A 137 -2.06 -3.23 -13.09
CA GLN A 137 -2.06 -4.08 -14.28
C GLN A 137 -3.49 -4.51 -14.64
N MET A 138 -4.32 -4.85 -13.65
CA MET A 138 -5.74 -5.16 -13.85
C MET A 138 -6.53 -3.95 -14.39
N LEU A 139 -6.29 -2.74 -13.84
CA LEU A 139 -6.87 -1.50 -14.35
C LEU A 139 -6.44 -1.23 -15.80
N ALA A 140 -5.15 -1.40 -16.10
CA ALA A 140 -4.64 -1.22 -17.45
C ALA A 140 -5.31 -2.19 -18.44
N ARG A 141 -5.47 -3.46 -18.05
CA ARG A 141 -6.20 -4.46 -18.86
C ARG A 141 -7.67 -4.13 -19.05
N GLN A 142 -8.36 -3.69 -18.00
CA GLN A 142 -9.77 -3.25 -18.09
C GLN A 142 -9.93 -2.08 -19.07
N LEU A 143 -8.91 -1.24 -19.18
CA LEU A 143 -8.85 -0.13 -20.13
C LEU A 143 -8.32 -0.53 -21.52
N GLY A 144 -8.11 -1.84 -21.79
CA GLY A 144 -7.69 -2.38 -23.09
C GLY A 144 -6.17 -2.39 -23.32
N ALA A 145 -5.36 -1.97 -22.36
CA ALA A 145 -3.90 -1.96 -22.50
C ALA A 145 -3.29 -3.35 -22.26
N ARG A 146 -2.16 -3.61 -22.92
CA ARG A 146 -1.41 -4.86 -22.77
C ARG A 146 -0.60 -4.87 -21.48
N VAL A 147 -0.67 -5.99 -20.76
CA VAL A 147 0.23 -6.32 -19.65
C VAL A 147 1.16 -7.44 -20.11
N ALA A 148 2.47 -7.32 -19.89
CA ALA A 148 3.45 -8.31 -20.33
C ALA A 148 4.72 -8.26 -19.47
N PRO A 149 5.49 -9.37 -19.42
CA PRO A 149 6.84 -9.36 -18.86
C PRO A 149 7.79 -8.52 -19.71
N HIS A 150 8.89 -8.10 -19.09
CA HIS A 150 9.94 -7.38 -19.80
C HIS A 150 10.54 -8.29 -20.91
N PRO A 151 10.80 -7.77 -22.14
CA PRO A 151 11.27 -8.59 -23.26
C PRO A 151 12.58 -9.33 -23.01
N GLN A 152 13.42 -8.81 -22.10
CA GLN A 152 14.70 -9.41 -21.70
C GLN A 152 14.60 -10.16 -20.37
N GLY A 153 13.40 -10.45 -19.85
CA GLY A 153 13.19 -11.13 -18.58
C GLY A 153 13.63 -10.33 -17.34
N ARG A 154 13.84 -9.01 -17.48
CA ARG A 154 14.21 -8.17 -16.34
C ARG A 154 13.03 -7.98 -15.39
N VAL A 155 13.35 -7.76 -14.13
CA VAL A 155 12.38 -7.44 -13.07
C VAL A 155 12.80 -6.16 -12.35
N GLU A 156 11.84 -5.49 -11.74
CA GLU A 156 12.11 -4.46 -10.73
C GLU A 156 11.74 -5.03 -9.35
N VAL A 157 12.77 -5.40 -8.58
CA VAL A 157 12.65 -5.97 -7.21
C VAL A 157 13.67 -5.23 -6.32
N GLY A 158 13.19 -4.30 -5.52
CA GLY A 158 14.00 -3.36 -4.74
C GLY A 158 13.57 -1.90 -4.95
N TYR A 159 14.49 -0.95 -4.78
CA TYR A 159 14.24 0.47 -5.00
C TYR A 159 14.75 0.92 -6.38
N TYR A 160 13.86 1.45 -7.20
CA TYR A 160 14.19 1.93 -8.56
C TYR A 160 13.80 3.39 -8.75
N PRO A 161 14.50 4.11 -9.66
CA PRO A 161 14.17 5.48 -9.97
C PRO A 161 12.75 5.61 -10.54
N VAL A 162 12.04 6.64 -10.11
CA VAL A 162 10.78 7.06 -10.69
C VAL A 162 10.89 8.54 -11.06
N ARG A 163 10.40 8.89 -12.26
CA ARG A 163 10.45 10.26 -12.80
C ARG A 163 9.05 10.75 -13.08
N PRO A 164 8.55 11.71 -12.28
CA PRO A 164 7.24 12.28 -12.54
C PRO A 164 7.23 13.07 -13.85
N THR A 165 6.14 12.94 -14.60
CA THR A 165 5.82 13.80 -15.73
C THR A 165 5.35 15.19 -15.24
N GLU A 166 5.03 16.09 -16.15
CA GLU A 166 4.38 17.36 -15.80
C GLU A 166 3.02 17.11 -15.12
N ALA A 167 2.20 16.20 -15.67
CA ALA A 167 0.93 15.78 -15.05
C ALA A 167 1.11 15.17 -13.66
N GLY A 168 2.16 14.36 -13.46
CA GLY A 168 2.50 13.79 -12.17
C GLY A 168 2.87 14.86 -11.14
N ARG A 169 3.70 15.84 -11.52
CA ARG A 169 4.09 16.96 -10.64
C ARG A 169 2.91 17.88 -10.31
N ALA A 170 2.03 18.13 -11.27
CA ALA A 170 0.82 18.91 -11.05
C ALA A 170 -0.16 18.22 -10.08
N LEU A 171 -0.14 16.87 -10.03
CA LEU A 171 -0.96 16.09 -9.12
C LEU A 171 -0.40 16.08 -7.68
N CYS A 172 0.90 15.86 -7.56
CA CYS A 172 1.63 15.79 -6.30
C CYS A 172 3.07 16.29 -6.56
N PRO A 173 3.51 17.43 -6.00
CA PRO A 173 4.78 18.05 -6.36
C PRO A 173 6.01 17.26 -5.88
N ASP A 174 5.92 16.63 -4.69
CA ASP A 174 7.06 16.07 -3.98
C ASP A 174 7.21 14.55 -4.22
N TRP A 175 7.45 14.16 -5.49
CA TRP A 175 7.71 12.76 -5.81
C TRP A 175 9.04 12.28 -5.23
N PRO A 176 9.09 11.06 -4.64
CA PRO A 176 10.36 10.45 -4.23
C PRO A 176 11.21 10.13 -5.45
N ALA A 177 12.54 10.26 -5.32
CA ALA A 177 13.46 9.94 -6.42
C ALA A 177 13.49 8.43 -6.73
N ARG A 178 13.25 7.60 -5.73
CA ARG A 178 13.17 6.14 -5.85
C ARG A 178 12.01 5.62 -5.02
N VAL A 179 11.37 4.55 -5.50
CA VAL A 179 10.25 3.86 -4.85
C VAL A 179 10.50 2.36 -4.82
N TYR A 180 9.79 1.67 -3.94
CA TYR A 180 9.94 0.22 -3.79
C TYR A 180 9.11 -0.53 -4.81
N HIS A 181 9.72 -1.51 -5.48
CA HIS A 181 9.12 -2.36 -6.50
C HIS A 181 9.24 -3.83 -6.14
N TRP A 182 8.29 -4.65 -6.67
CA TRP A 182 8.32 -6.10 -6.57
C TRP A 182 7.52 -6.72 -7.72
N HIS A 183 7.95 -6.52 -8.96
CA HIS A 183 7.24 -7.01 -10.14
C HIS A 183 8.17 -7.43 -11.28
N GLY A 184 7.65 -8.25 -12.19
CA GLY A 184 8.35 -8.69 -13.42
C GLY A 184 7.50 -8.49 -14.65
N GLU A 185 6.28 -7.99 -14.50
CA GLU A 185 5.40 -7.57 -15.57
C GLU A 185 5.12 -6.06 -15.44
N GLY A 186 4.92 -5.42 -16.57
CA GLY A 186 4.49 -4.03 -16.66
C GLY A 186 3.33 -3.91 -17.63
N PHE A 187 2.83 -2.71 -17.85
CA PHE A 187 1.72 -2.42 -18.74
C PHE A 187 2.04 -1.27 -19.68
N GLN A 188 1.37 -1.28 -20.83
CA GLN A 188 1.33 -0.13 -21.71
C GLN A 188 0.40 0.93 -21.10
N LEU A 189 0.65 2.21 -21.44
CA LEU A 189 -0.27 3.28 -21.06
C LEU A 189 -1.61 3.07 -21.76
N PRO A 190 -2.73 2.98 -21.01
CA PRO A 190 -4.05 2.89 -21.65
C PRO A 190 -4.37 4.14 -22.48
N ASP A 191 -5.11 3.96 -23.57
CA ASP A 191 -5.57 5.07 -24.41
C ASP A 191 -6.42 6.06 -23.58
N GLY A 192 -6.14 7.34 -23.73
CA GLY A 192 -6.81 8.41 -22.99
C GLY A 192 -6.39 8.57 -21.53
N ALA A 193 -5.40 7.80 -21.05
CA ALA A 193 -4.86 7.95 -19.71
C ALA A 193 -3.71 8.98 -19.68
N ASP A 194 -3.62 9.72 -18.57
CA ASP A 194 -2.48 10.60 -18.28
C ASP A 194 -1.32 9.78 -17.70
N LEU A 195 -0.15 9.84 -18.33
CA LEU A 195 1.07 9.30 -17.77
C LEU A 195 1.55 10.19 -16.61
N LEU A 196 1.67 9.64 -15.41
CA LEU A 196 2.09 10.41 -14.22
C LEU A 196 3.56 10.24 -13.89
N ALA A 197 4.11 9.04 -14.11
CA ALA A 197 5.51 8.76 -13.81
C ALA A 197 6.07 7.67 -14.74
N THR A 198 7.39 7.77 -15.01
CA THR A 198 8.15 6.83 -15.84
C THR A 198 9.26 6.15 -15.04
N GLY A 199 9.68 4.97 -15.50
CA GLY A 199 10.85 4.22 -15.04
C GLY A 199 11.81 3.89 -16.17
N ASP A 200 12.90 3.19 -15.86
CA ASP A 200 13.94 2.82 -16.83
C ASP A 200 13.60 1.50 -17.55
N ASP A 201 13.41 0.41 -16.80
CA ASP A 201 13.12 -0.91 -17.36
C ASP A 201 11.63 -1.05 -17.75
N PHE A 202 10.73 -0.47 -16.97
CA PHE A 202 9.30 -0.42 -17.26
C PHE A 202 8.85 1.04 -17.41
N PRO A 203 8.52 1.47 -18.65
CA PRO A 203 8.32 2.88 -18.96
C PRO A 203 7.13 3.53 -18.25
N VAL A 204 6.07 2.77 -17.93
CA VAL A 204 4.86 3.28 -17.28
C VAL A 204 4.84 2.84 -15.83
N GLN A 205 5.10 3.79 -14.93
CA GLN A 205 5.18 3.55 -13.49
C GLN A 205 3.94 4.04 -12.73
N ALA A 206 3.29 5.08 -13.25
CA ALA A 206 2.05 5.58 -12.70
C ALA A 206 1.22 6.24 -13.81
N PHE A 207 -0.09 6.03 -13.77
CA PHE A 207 -1.03 6.67 -14.69
C PHE A 207 -2.35 7.01 -14.00
N ARG A 208 -3.13 7.88 -14.64
CA ARG A 208 -4.48 8.25 -14.23
C ARG A 208 -5.44 8.14 -15.41
N PHE A 209 -6.64 7.61 -15.15
CA PHE A 209 -7.77 7.63 -16.06
C PHE A 209 -9.02 8.11 -15.29
N GLY A 210 -9.40 9.36 -15.48
CA GLY A 210 -10.47 9.98 -14.68
C GLY A 210 -10.13 10.01 -13.20
N ASN A 211 -10.92 9.31 -12.37
CA ASN A 211 -10.72 9.17 -10.94
C ASN A 211 -9.98 7.86 -10.54
N ALA A 212 -9.56 7.07 -11.52
CA ALA A 212 -8.82 5.84 -11.33
C ALA A 212 -7.31 6.09 -11.51
N PHE A 213 -6.52 5.52 -10.60
CA PHE A 213 -5.06 5.60 -10.59
C PHE A 213 -4.44 4.21 -10.60
N GLY A 214 -3.39 4.02 -11.39
CA GLY A 214 -2.55 2.83 -11.38
C GLY A 214 -1.13 3.18 -10.98
N LEU A 215 -0.61 2.51 -9.94
CA LEU A 215 0.80 2.60 -9.51
C LEU A 215 1.44 1.24 -9.66
N GLN A 216 2.50 1.13 -10.47
CA GLN A 216 3.22 -0.14 -10.65
C GLN A 216 4.06 -0.50 -9.42
N PHE A 217 4.54 0.48 -8.69
CA PHE A 217 5.36 0.33 -7.49
C PHE A 217 4.52 0.17 -6.22
N HIS A 218 5.19 -0.11 -5.09
CA HIS A 218 4.58 -0.46 -3.81
C HIS A 218 4.79 0.58 -2.71
N PRO A 219 4.09 1.72 -2.71
CA PRO A 219 4.19 2.69 -1.62
C PRO A 219 3.53 2.20 -0.32
N ASP A 220 2.77 1.09 -0.42
CA ASP A 220 2.08 0.42 0.69
C ASP A 220 3.02 -0.38 1.60
N VAL A 221 4.27 -0.67 1.18
CA VAL A 221 5.15 -1.62 1.84
C VAL A 221 5.66 -1.11 3.18
N THR A 222 5.29 -1.82 4.26
CA THR A 222 5.85 -1.64 5.60
C THR A 222 7.18 -2.41 5.73
N TYR A 223 7.95 -2.13 6.80
CA TYR A 223 9.17 -2.89 7.12
C TYR A 223 8.89 -4.39 7.26
N ALA A 224 7.83 -4.77 7.95
CA ALA A 224 7.45 -6.17 8.14
C ALA A 224 7.05 -6.86 6.81
N MET A 225 6.39 -6.12 5.89
CA MET A 225 6.09 -6.64 4.55
C MET A 225 7.37 -6.86 3.75
N MET A 226 8.27 -5.89 3.73
CA MET A 226 9.57 -6.00 3.05
C MET A 226 10.36 -7.19 3.58
N HIS A 227 10.48 -7.35 4.90
CA HIS A 227 11.16 -8.48 5.52
C HIS A 227 10.53 -9.82 5.09
N ARG A 228 9.19 -9.92 5.11
CA ARG A 228 8.48 -11.12 4.67
C ARG A 228 8.73 -11.42 3.20
N TRP A 229 8.72 -10.40 2.33
CA TRP A 229 8.91 -10.57 0.89
C TRP A 229 10.35 -10.99 0.56
N THR A 230 11.34 -10.35 1.15
CA THR A 230 12.75 -10.72 0.93
C THR A 230 13.09 -12.09 1.50
N THR A 231 12.39 -12.56 2.54
CA THR A 231 12.59 -13.89 3.12
C THR A 231 11.86 -14.98 2.32
N ARG A 232 10.56 -14.80 2.03
CA ARG A 232 9.75 -15.83 1.35
C ARG A 232 9.90 -15.83 -0.16
N GLY A 233 10.21 -14.68 -0.74
CA GLY A 233 10.41 -14.48 -2.17
C GLY A 233 11.88 -14.38 -2.58
N CYS A 234 12.81 -14.93 -1.78
CA CYS A 234 14.26 -14.79 -2.01
C CYS A 234 14.71 -15.22 -3.41
N ALA A 235 14.13 -16.27 -3.98
CA ALA A 235 14.43 -16.72 -5.33
C ALA A 235 14.16 -15.64 -6.41
N ARG A 236 13.28 -14.69 -6.16
CA ARG A 236 13.00 -13.61 -7.09
C ARG A 236 14.13 -12.58 -7.19
N MET A 237 14.99 -12.53 -6.16
CA MET A 237 16.17 -11.65 -6.14
C MET A 237 17.34 -12.18 -6.99
N ASP A 238 17.23 -13.42 -7.52
CA ASP A 238 18.18 -13.99 -8.48
C ASP A 238 17.82 -13.64 -9.93
N SER A 239 16.67 -12.96 -10.15
CA SER A 239 16.23 -12.57 -11.50
C SER A 239 17.03 -11.39 -12.03
N PRO A 240 17.23 -11.29 -13.38
CA PRO A 240 17.90 -10.14 -13.99
C PRO A 240 17.21 -8.82 -13.62
N GLY A 241 17.98 -7.86 -13.12
CA GLY A 241 17.49 -6.56 -12.70
C GLY A 241 17.15 -6.47 -11.21
N ALA A 242 16.93 -7.58 -10.50
CA ALA A 242 16.63 -7.55 -9.07
C ALA A 242 17.82 -7.05 -8.23
N GLN A 243 17.51 -6.32 -7.15
CA GLN A 243 18.50 -5.92 -6.15
C GLN A 243 18.68 -7.03 -5.10
N PRO A 244 19.90 -7.24 -4.57
CA PRO A 244 20.14 -8.15 -3.45
C PRO A 244 19.37 -7.72 -2.20
N GLY A 245 18.89 -8.69 -1.40
CA GLY A 245 18.01 -8.44 -0.25
C GLY A 245 18.55 -7.45 0.78
N HIS A 246 19.88 -7.39 1.00
CA HIS A 246 20.47 -6.44 1.92
C HIS A 246 20.34 -4.98 1.45
N LEU A 247 20.33 -4.73 0.13
CA LEU A 247 20.15 -3.39 -0.44
C LEU A 247 18.72 -2.87 -0.21
N HIS A 248 17.70 -3.73 -0.16
CA HIS A 248 16.33 -3.29 0.10
C HIS A 248 16.21 -2.52 1.43
N PHE A 249 16.91 -2.99 2.48
CA PHE A 249 16.88 -2.35 3.79
C PHE A 249 17.78 -1.11 3.85
N ALA A 250 18.93 -1.14 3.17
CA ALA A 250 19.82 0.00 3.09
C ALA A 250 19.15 1.16 2.32
N GLU A 251 18.57 0.89 1.15
CA GLU A 251 17.85 1.86 0.33
C GLU A 251 16.59 2.38 1.06
N ARG A 252 15.90 1.50 1.81
CA ARG A 252 14.78 1.93 2.65
C ARG A 252 15.19 3.00 3.65
N ALA A 253 16.33 2.84 4.31
CA ALA A 253 16.82 3.85 5.28
C ALA A 253 17.01 5.23 4.64
N VAL A 254 17.30 5.27 3.33
CA VAL A 254 17.50 6.52 2.57
C VAL A 254 16.19 7.08 2.02
N HIS A 255 15.34 6.24 1.42
CA HIS A 255 14.21 6.67 0.59
C HIS A 255 12.85 6.65 1.30
N ASP A 256 12.72 5.93 2.42
CA ASP A 256 11.44 5.69 3.10
C ASP A 256 10.73 6.97 3.55
N ALA A 257 11.47 7.96 4.03
CA ALA A 257 10.88 9.20 4.54
C ALA A 257 10.18 10.00 3.43
N ALA A 258 10.82 10.13 2.27
CA ALA A 258 10.27 10.82 1.11
C ALA A 258 9.05 10.07 0.53
N GLU A 259 9.16 8.73 0.39
CA GLU A 259 8.06 7.88 -0.10
C GLU A 259 6.83 7.96 0.81
N ARG A 260 7.01 7.98 2.14
CA ARG A 260 5.92 8.12 3.12
C ARG A 260 5.26 9.49 3.07
N ALA A 261 6.05 10.55 2.94
CA ALA A 261 5.53 11.91 2.84
C ALA A 261 4.67 12.07 1.57
N TRP A 262 5.20 11.60 0.43
CA TRP A 262 4.49 11.56 -0.83
C TRP A 262 3.20 10.74 -0.74
N LEU A 263 3.26 9.52 -0.19
CA LEU A 263 2.09 8.64 -0.06
C LEU A 263 0.96 9.30 0.73
N LYS A 264 1.29 9.97 1.84
CA LYS A 264 0.29 10.68 2.65
C LYS A 264 -0.44 11.74 1.82
N HIS A 265 0.31 12.56 1.07
CA HIS A 265 -0.25 13.60 0.20
C HIS A 265 -1.08 13.00 -0.93
N PHE A 266 -0.55 11.94 -1.55
CA PHE A 266 -1.23 11.26 -2.65
C PHE A 266 -2.56 10.64 -2.21
N VAL A 267 -2.60 9.91 -1.09
CA VAL A 267 -3.81 9.26 -0.58
C VAL A 267 -4.87 10.27 -0.20
N ASP A 268 -4.48 11.36 0.48
CA ASP A 268 -5.40 12.45 0.83
C ASP A 268 -6.00 13.08 -0.44
N GLY A 269 -5.17 13.50 -1.38
CA GLY A 269 -5.63 14.07 -2.64
C GLY A 269 -6.43 13.11 -3.52
N TRP A 270 -6.15 11.78 -3.45
CA TRP A 270 -6.87 10.77 -4.21
C TRP A 270 -8.29 10.55 -3.69
N ILE A 271 -8.46 10.36 -2.37
CA ILE A 271 -9.75 9.97 -1.80
C ILE A 271 -10.71 11.17 -1.66
N THR A 272 -10.20 12.39 -1.54
CA THR A 272 -10.99 13.62 -1.40
C THR A 272 -11.34 14.28 -2.73
N ARG A 273 -10.82 13.78 -3.86
CA ARG A 273 -11.08 14.36 -5.18
C ARG A 273 -12.57 14.29 -5.52
N VAL A 274 -13.18 15.46 -5.71
CA VAL A 274 -14.54 15.57 -6.24
C VAL A 274 -14.49 15.35 -7.76
N PRO A 275 -15.36 14.51 -8.35
CA PRO A 275 -15.45 14.35 -9.81
C PRO A 275 -15.66 15.69 -10.53
N ARG A 276 -14.93 15.91 -11.62
CA ARG A 276 -14.99 17.14 -12.42
C ARG A 276 -16.40 17.49 -12.91
N ALA A 277 -17.28 16.50 -13.06
CA ALA A 277 -18.67 16.66 -13.46
C ALA A 277 -19.54 17.41 -12.43
N VAL A 278 -19.23 17.30 -11.12
CA VAL A 278 -19.99 17.97 -10.05
C VAL A 278 -19.66 19.46 -9.98
N MET A 279 -18.46 19.86 -10.42
CA MET A 279 -18.05 21.28 -10.42
C MET A 279 -18.70 22.10 -11.56
N LEU A 280 -19.12 21.46 -12.65
CA LEU A 280 -19.81 22.14 -13.75
C LEU A 280 -21.30 22.39 -13.47
N GLN A 281 -21.94 21.56 -12.60
CA GLN A 281 -23.35 21.76 -12.19
C GLN A 281 -23.52 22.76 -11.04
N ALA A 282 -22.46 23.13 -10.34
CA ALA A 282 -22.50 24.15 -9.28
C ALA A 282 -22.18 25.58 -9.79
N ALA A 283 -21.90 25.73 -11.09
CA ALA A 283 -21.56 26.99 -11.76
C ALA A 283 -22.66 27.50 -12.70
N GLU A 284 -23.80 26.80 -12.77
CA GLU A 284 -25.06 27.26 -13.41
C GLU A 284 -26.10 27.61 -12.33
#